data_0a88182a7e4ecd5eba41d421c2b44ab1
#
_entry.id   0a88182a7e4ecd5eba41d421c2b44ab1
#
_cell.length_a   1.000
_cell.length_b   1.000
_cell.length_c   1.000
_cell.angle_alpha   90.00
_cell.angle_beta   90.00
_cell.angle_gamma   90.00
#
_symmetry.space_group_name_H-M   'P 1'
#
loop_
_entity.id
_entity.type
_entity.pdbx_description
1 polymer ?
#
loop_
_entity_poly.entity_id
_entity_poly.type
_entity_poly.pdbx_seq_one_letter_code
_entity_poly.pdbx_strand_id
1 'polypeptide(L)'
;MPSESTSAARARATRASGGLAALEGPLRGYHHETYVFPLPDGSGVTWRWKCREPRPGLLWFDRRCFRSEEELLVGLAGRVTRIPEVIQKDEFRLQRFIEGRTLGSCAHPEDGGAAEFDAGPGAGRGADIPAGVIDQIVGLFGELAGVGPDDVVAERRCVTADRPRDGDTNGFIERLVLLTEEHVYLKNEDRFGPLFKEFGIGRDSFAVLRERVAGLTRRPFCLLHGDLHRENFVLDRCGQLWTIDWELAMVGDPLYDLATHLHLMRYAPAQEREVVRRWCAAVSEARPGSCAGWHRDLPRLLAYKRAQSVFTDVIRAALMLEAEPAAEGALERAAGRAHTALGAARHALDLGPTPSYADTMDALKRWSWSQEERGRR
;
A
#
# COMPACT_ATOMS: atom_id res chain seq x y z
N MET A 1 -3.79 -38.52 5.65
CA MET A 1 -3.63 -37.18 6.25
C MET A 1 -2.34 -36.61 5.72
N PRO A 2 -2.34 -35.62 4.81
CA PRO A 2 -1.10 -34.96 4.46
C PRO A 2 -0.62 -34.19 5.70
N SER A 3 0.62 -34.41 6.10
CA SER A 3 1.28 -33.61 7.13
C SER A 3 1.31 -32.16 6.65
N GLU A 4 0.57 -31.25 7.30
CA GLU A 4 0.75 -29.82 7.08
C GLU A 4 2.22 -29.49 7.34
N SER A 5 2.96 -29.22 6.29
CA SER A 5 4.33 -28.71 6.42
C SER A 5 4.19 -27.37 7.16
N THR A 6 4.69 -27.31 8.39
CA THR A 6 4.64 -26.10 9.21
C THR A 6 5.35 -24.99 8.46
N SER A 7 4.65 -23.90 8.13
CA SER A 7 5.26 -22.77 7.43
C SER A 7 6.41 -22.15 8.26
N ALA A 8 7.38 -21.55 7.60
CA ALA A 8 8.50 -20.87 8.28
C ALA A 8 7.98 -19.79 9.25
N ALA A 9 6.91 -19.08 8.87
CA ALA A 9 6.23 -18.09 9.69
C ALA A 9 5.66 -18.72 10.98
N ARG A 10 4.96 -19.85 10.85
CA ARG A 10 4.40 -20.57 12.02
C ARG A 10 5.50 -21.09 12.94
N ALA A 11 6.56 -21.69 12.38
CA ALA A 11 7.68 -22.18 13.19
C ALA A 11 8.39 -21.05 13.95
N ARG A 12 8.57 -19.90 13.32
CA ARG A 12 9.15 -18.69 13.94
C ARG A 12 8.24 -18.17 15.06
N ALA A 13 6.95 -18.02 14.79
CA ALA A 13 5.96 -17.55 15.77
C ALA A 13 5.86 -18.50 16.98
N THR A 14 5.92 -19.81 16.74
CA THR A 14 5.94 -20.83 17.82
C THR A 14 7.17 -20.68 18.73
N ARG A 15 8.35 -20.43 18.16
CA ARG A 15 9.56 -20.18 18.96
C ARG A 15 9.45 -18.88 19.75
N ALA A 16 8.99 -17.80 19.12
CA ALA A 16 8.84 -16.50 19.74
C ALA A 16 7.78 -16.51 20.88
N SER A 17 6.70 -17.29 20.74
CA SER A 17 5.63 -17.40 21.75
C SER A 17 5.96 -18.33 22.91
N GLY A 18 6.97 -19.19 22.76
CA GLY A 18 7.30 -20.24 23.73
C GLY A 18 6.38 -21.47 23.67
N GLY A 19 5.55 -21.62 22.62
CA GLY A 19 4.72 -22.81 22.39
C GLY A 19 3.52 -22.54 21.48
N LEU A 20 2.82 -23.61 21.08
CA LEU A 20 1.68 -23.55 20.15
C LEU A 20 0.35 -23.14 20.79
N ALA A 21 0.21 -23.29 22.11
CA ALA A 21 -1.10 -23.25 22.79
C ALA A 21 -1.79 -21.87 22.77
N ALA A 22 -1.04 -20.80 22.53
CA ALA A 22 -1.55 -19.42 22.51
C ALA A 22 -1.40 -18.73 21.16
N LEU A 23 -1.04 -19.47 20.10
CA LEU A 23 -0.77 -18.92 18.79
C LEU A 23 -2.06 -18.79 17.98
N GLU A 24 -2.42 -17.56 17.62
CA GLU A 24 -3.53 -17.24 16.74
C GLU A 24 -3.03 -16.93 15.33
N GLY A 25 -3.68 -17.47 14.31
CA GLY A 25 -3.34 -17.24 12.93
C GLY A 25 -3.28 -18.50 12.06
N PRO A 26 -2.88 -18.40 10.79
CA PRO A 26 -2.44 -17.14 10.17
C PRO A 26 -3.59 -16.14 10.01
N LEU A 27 -3.34 -14.89 10.39
CA LEU A 27 -4.27 -13.83 10.10
C LEU A 27 -4.30 -13.59 8.58
N ARG A 28 -5.46 -13.16 8.10
CA ARG A 28 -5.61 -12.83 6.67
C ARG A 28 -4.72 -11.65 6.31
N GLY A 29 -3.91 -11.79 5.28
CA GLY A 29 -3.05 -10.77 4.71
C GLY A 29 -2.54 -11.25 3.35
N TYR A 30 -2.41 -10.33 2.40
CA TYR A 30 -2.00 -10.69 1.04
C TYR A 30 -0.51 -11.05 0.98
N HIS A 31 0.34 -10.19 1.51
CA HIS A 31 1.79 -10.32 1.37
C HIS A 31 2.47 -11.15 2.46
N HIS A 32 1.87 -11.18 3.64
CA HIS A 32 2.47 -11.80 4.82
C HIS A 32 1.59 -12.87 5.44
N GLU A 33 2.22 -13.87 6.00
CA GLU A 33 1.63 -14.80 6.95
C GLU A 33 1.90 -14.26 8.35
N THR A 34 0.84 -13.87 9.07
CA THR A 34 0.92 -13.18 10.35
C THR A 34 0.34 -14.04 11.47
N TYR A 35 1.10 -14.21 12.54
CA TYR A 35 0.67 -14.86 13.76
C TYR A 35 0.69 -13.89 14.92
N VAL A 36 -0.27 -14.05 15.83
CA VAL A 36 -0.42 -13.23 17.03
C VAL A 36 -0.44 -14.13 18.26
N PHE A 37 0.22 -13.68 19.32
CA PHE A 37 0.30 -14.43 20.59
C PHE A 37 0.50 -13.47 21.77
N PRO A 38 0.03 -13.86 22.99
CA PRO A 38 0.18 -13.07 24.19
C PRO A 38 1.60 -13.23 24.77
N LEU A 39 2.17 -12.13 25.26
CA LEU A 39 3.37 -12.14 26.10
C LEU A 39 3.16 -11.20 27.28
N PRO A 40 3.52 -11.61 28.50
CA PRO A 40 3.52 -10.72 29.65
C PRO A 40 4.67 -9.73 29.55
N ASP A 41 4.44 -8.49 29.93
CA ASP A 41 5.50 -7.52 30.16
C ASP A 41 6.14 -7.67 31.55
N GLY A 42 7.15 -6.83 31.86
CA GLY A 42 7.83 -6.84 33.16
C GLY A 42 6.93 -6.48 34.36
N SER A 43 5.73 -5.95 34.13
CA SER A 43 4.73 -5.60 35.15
C SER A 43 3.67 -6.68 35.34
N GLY A 44 3.71 -7.75 34.53
CA GLY A 44 2.70 -8.84 34.53
C GLY A 44 1.47 -8.54 33.66
N VAL A 45 1.41 -7.41 32.98
CA VAL A 45 0.36 -7.12 31.99
C VAL A 45 0.65 -7.90 30.73
N THR A 46 -0.35 -8.60 30.20
CA THR A 46 -0.23 -9.39 28.98
C THR A 46 -0.67 -8.56 27.78
N TRP A 47 0.23 -8.40 26.82
CA TRP A 47 -0.01 -7.76 25.54
C TRP A 47 0.01 -8.78 24.42
N ARG A 48 -0.72 -8.52 23.33
CA ARG A 48 -0.64 -9.33 22.12
C ARG A 48 0.43 -8.78 21.18
N TRP A 49 1.25 -9.67 20.67
CA TRP A 49 2.36 -9.37 19.78
C TRP A 49 2.21 -10.11 18.47
N LYS A 50 2.62 -9.49 17.37
CA LYS A 50 2.58 -10.12 16.05
C LYS A 50 3.97 -10.48 15.57
N CYS A 51 4.07 -11.64 14.93
CA CYS A 51 5.19 -12.10 14.14
C CYS A 51 4.69 -12.31 12.71
N ARG A 52 5.40 -11.75 11.72
CA ARG A 52 5.01 -11.88 10.31
C ARG A 52 6.19 -12.28 9.43
N GLU A 53 5.90 -13.06 8.40
CA GLU A 53 6.86 -13.45 7.37
C GLU A 53 6.22 -13.30 5.99
N PRO A 54 7.01 -12.93 4.97
CA PRO A 54 6.52 -12.89 3.60
C PRO A 54 6.00 -14.25 3.14
N ARG A 55 4.86 -14.28 2.44
CA ARG A 55 4.35 -15.50 1.84
C ARG A 55 5.26 -15.90 0.67
N PRO A 56 5.70 -17.18 0.60
CA PRO A 56 6.51 -17.65 -0.53
C PRO A 56 5.67 -17.72 -1.82
N GLY A 57 6.33 -17.50 -2.95
CA GLY A 57 5.73 -17.69 -4.27
C GLY A 57 4.78 -16.59 -4.75
N LEU A 58 4.50 -15.57 -3.95
CA LEU A 58 3.73 -14.43 -4.42
C LEU A 58 4.59 -13.49 -5.26
N LEU A 59 4.02 -13.02 -6.37
CA LEU A 59 4.61 -11.93 -7.12
C LEU A 59 4.41 -10.63 -6.31
N TRP A 60 5.50 -10.11 -5.82
CA TRP A 60 5.50 -8.94 -4.96
C TRP A 60 6.35 -7.82 -5.56
N PHE A 61 5.72 -6.66 -5.72
CA PHE A 61 6.41 -5.45 -6.16
C PHE A 61 7.04 -4.77 -4.95
N ASP A 62 8.22 -5.23 -4.54
CA ASP A 62 8.92 -4.72 -3.36
C ASP A 62 9.36 -3.26 -3.55
N ARG A 63 8.61 -2.36 -2.95
CA ARG A 63 8.88 -0.92 -2.92
C ARG A 63 9.44 -0.45 -1.58
N ARG A 64 9.86 -1.36 -0.72
CA ARG A 64 10.38 -1.02 0.61
C ARG A 64 11.63 -0.16 0.51
N CYS A 65 11.58 1.01 1.11
CA CYS A 65 12.70 1.93 1.21
C CYS A 65 13.64 1.58 2.37
N PHE A 66 13.11 1.04 3.45
CA PHE A 66 13.85 0.64 4.65
C PHE A 66 14.07 -0.87 4.69
N ARG A 67 15.16 -1.30 5.35
CA ARG A 67 15.49 -2.72 5.49
C ARG A 67 14.58 -3.44 6.47
N SER A 68 14.19 -2.78 7.54
CA SER A 68 13.29 -3.31 8.57
C SER A 68 12.24 -2.27 8.95
N GLU A 69 10.98 -2.68 8.94
CA GLU A 69 9.88 -1.89 9.47
C GLU A 69 10.02 -1.72 10.99
N GLU A 70 10.48 -2.75 11.68
CA GLU A 70 10.66 -2.72 13.12
C GLU A 70 11.73 -1.69 13.53
N GLU A 71 12.84 -1.59 12.77
CA GLU A 71 13.86 -0.56 13.02
C GLU A 71 13.31 0.83 12.78
N LEU A 72 12.50 1.00 11.73
CA LEU A 72 11.85 2.26 11.47
C LEU A 72 10.92 2.65 12.63
N LEU A 73 10.05 1.76 13.08
CA LEU A 73 9.13 1.99 14.19
C LEU A 73 9.84 2.35 15.49
N VAL A 74 10.95 1.68 15.81
CA VAL A 74 11.81 2.03 16.97
C VAL A 74 12.36 3.45 16.82
N GLY A 75 12.83 3.84 15.63
CA GLY A 75 13.35 5.18 15.35
C GLY A 75 12.29 6.27 15.38
N LEU A 76 11.01 5.94 15.18
CA LEU A 76 9.88 6.85 15.19
C LEU A 76 9.23 7.01 16.57
N ALA A 77 9.58 6.16 17.54
CA ALA A 77 9.03 6.22 18.89
C ALA A 77 9.25 7.62 19.50
N GLY A 78 8.18 8.22 20.00
CA GLY A 78 8.17 9.58 20.56
C GLY A 78 8.15 10.73 19.54
N ARG A 79 8.24 10.43 18.23
CA ARG A 79 8.10 11.43 17.15
C ARG A 79 6.76 11.29 16.41
N VAL A 80 6.33 10.05 16.21
CA VAL A 80 5.01 9.73 15.63
C VAL A 80 4.23 8.98 16.69
N THR A 81 3.01 9.41 16.92
CA THR A 81 2.13 8.81 17.93
C THR A 81 1.30 7.67 17.33
N ARG A 82 0.79 6.80 18.19
CA ARG A 82 -0.12 5.70 17.81
C ARG A 82 0.38 4.83 16.65
N ILE A 83 1.64 4.45 16.74
CA ILE A 83 2.28 3.43 15.92
C ILE A 83 2.53 2.18 16.78
N PRO A 84 2.65 0.99 16.18
CA PRO A 84 2.95 -0.23 16.93
C PRO A 84 4.28 -0.14 17.68
N GLU A 85 4.24 -0.45 18.96
CA GLU A 85 5.46 -0.65 19.76
C GLU A 85 6.23 -1.86 19.24
N VAL A 86 7.55 -1.82 19.34
CA VAL A 86 8.43 -2.93 18.97
C VAL A 86 9.25 -3.35 20.19
N ILE A 87 9.27 -4.66 20.46
CA ILE A 87 10.15 -5.25 21.47
C ILE A 87 11.15 -6.20 20.83
N GLN A 88 12.31 -6.30 21.47
CA GLN A 88 13.27 -7.37 21.20
C GLN A 88 13.02 -8.51 22.18
N LYS A 89 12.76 -9.71 21.65
CA LYS A 89 12.68 -10.95 22.43
C LYS A 89 13.58 -12.00 21.79
N ASP A 90 14.68 -12.32 22.46
CA ASP A 90 15.73 -13.18 21.93
C ASP A 90 16.20 -12.67 20.54
N GLU A 91 16.19 -13.51 19.52
CA GLU A 91 16.49 -13.14 18.14
C GLU A 91 15.31 -12.48 17.39
N PHE A 92 14.13 -12.33 18.01
CA PHE A 92 12.91 -11.85 17.36
C PHE A 92 12.64 -10.38 17.68
N ARG A 93 12.31 -9.59 16.67
CA ARG A 93 11.65 -8.29 16.80
C ARG A 93 10.15 -8.50 16.60
N LEU A 94 9.38 -8.12 17.60
CA LEU A 94 7.93 -8.31 17.63
C LEU A 94 7.26 -6.96 17.66
N GLN A 95 6.22 -6.80 16.86
CA GLN A 95 5.38 -5.60 16.87
C GLN A 95 4.16 -5.84 17.74
N ARG A 96 3.76 -4.84 18.52
CA ARG A 96 2.51 -4.89 19.29
C ARG A 96 1.33 -5.05 18.34
N PHE A 97 0.46 -6.00 18.62
CA PHE A 97 -0.80 -6.15 17.92
C PHE A 97 -1.78 -5.09 18.44
N ILE A 98 -2.33 -4.30 17.54
CA ILE A 98 -3.26 -3.24 17.90
C ILE A 98 -4.68 -3.80 17.90
N GLU A 99 -5.30 -3.80 19.06
CA GLU A 99 -6.68 -4.24 19.24
C GLU A 99 -7.65 -3.18 18.76
N GLY A 100 -8.60 -3.57 17.89
CA GLY A 100 -9.58 -2.62 17.36
C GLY A 100 -10.23 -3.12 16.08
N ARG A 101 -10.83 -2.19 15.33
CA ARG A 101 -11.41 -2.44 14.01
C ARG A 101 -10.72 -1.55 13.00
N THR A 102 -10.45 -2.08 11.82
CA THR A 102 -9.98 -1.24 10.72
C THR A 102 -11.10 -0.31 10.25
N LEU A 103 -10.74 0.83 9.66
CA LEU A 103 -11.75 1.72 9.08
C LEU A 103 -12.46 1.06 7.89
N GLY A 104 -11.86 0.06 7.25
CA GLY A 104 -12.48 -0.75 6.21
C GLY A 104 -13.60 -1.63 6.78
N SER A 105 -13.33 -2.34 7.88
CA SER A 105 -14.35 -3.18 8.55
C SER A 105 -15.46 -2.39 9.22
N CYS A 106 -15.23 -1.13 9.56
CA CYS A 106 -16.27 -0.24 10.09
C CYS A 106 -17.29 0.19 9.03
N ALA A 107 -16.92 0.16 7.76
CA ALA A 107 -17.80 0.56 6.66
C ALA A 107 -18.86 -0.49 6.29
N HIS A 108 -18.69 -1.75 6.71
CA HIS A 108 -19.57 -2.89 6.44
C HIS A 108 -19.86 -3.68 7.71
N PRO A 109 -20.65 -3.15 8.66
CA PRO A 109 -20.89 -3.81 9.95
C PRO A 109 -21.73 -5.10 9.84
N GLU A 110 -22.43 -5.35 8.74
CA GLU A 110 -23.33 -6.49 8.57
C GLU A 110 -22.66 -7.73 7.98
N ASP A 111 -21.52 -7.57 7.30
CA ASP A 111 -20.76 -8.67 6.73
C ASP A 111 -19.70 -9.14 7.74
N GLY A 112 -20.04 -10.09 8.58
CA GLY A 112 -19.09 -10.87 9.40
C GLY A 112 -18.10 -11.69 8.55
N GLY A 113 -18.07 -11.46 7.26
CA GLY A 113 -17.12 -11.92 6.26
C GLY A 113 -16.01 -10.88 6.10
N ALA A 114 -14.78 -11.36 6.11
CA ALA A 114 -13.61 -10.60 5.74
C ALA A 114 -13.89 -9.73 4.51
N ALA A 115 -13.80 -8.41 4.68
CA ALA A 115 -13.65 -7.52 3.54
C ALA A 115 -12.49 -8.07 2.73
N GLU A 116 -12.78 -8.54 1.51
CA GLU A 116 -11.76 -8.97 0.60
C GLU A 116 -10.77 -7.81 0.45
N PHE A 117 -9.51 -8.06 0.69
CA PHE A 117 -8.37 -7.15 0.48
C PHE A 117 -8.28 -6.65 -0.97
N ASP A 118 -9.28 -6.93 -1.74
CA ASP A 118 -9.40 -6.75 -3.17
C ASP A 118 -10.46 -5.75 -3.59
N ALA A 119 -10.66 -4.70 -2.80
CA ALA A 119 -11.41 -3.54 -3.27
C ALA A 119 -10.60 -2.87 -4.40
N GLY A 120 -10.57 -3.53 -5.55
CA GLY A 120 -10.13 -2.96 -6.81
C GLY A 120 -10.84 -1.62 -7.08
N PRO A 121 -10.41 -0.84 -8.04
CA PRO A 121 -10.92 0.50 -8.32
C PRO A 121 -12.42 0.61 -8.68
N GLY A 122 -13.23 -0.43 -8.45
CA GLY A 122 -14.70 -0.46 -8.66
C GLY A 122 -15.55 -0.53 -7.40
N ALA A 123 -14.99 -0.76 -6.23
CA ALA A 123 -15.77 -0.71 -4.99
C ALA A 123 -16.31 0.71 -4.76
N GLY A 124 -17.61 0.84 -4.50
CA GLY A 124 -18.34 2.10 -4.38
C GLY A 124 -17.70 3.13 -3.44
N ARG A 125 -18.13 4.38 -3.52
CA ARG A 125 -17.68 5.44 -2.60
C ARG A 125 -17.83 4.95 -1.17
N GLY A 126 -16.71 4.92 -0.43
CA GLY A 126 -16.69 4.50 0.96
C GLY A 126 -17.62 5.35 1.82
N ALA A 127 -18.14 4.78 2.90
CA ALA A 127 -18.89 5.54 3.89
C ALA A 127 -18.07 6.75 4.37
N ASP A 128 -18.76 7.85 4.70
CA ASP A 128 -18.11 9.05 5.23
C ASP A 128 -17.34 8.73 6.52
N ILE A 129 -16.14 9.25 6.60
CA ILE A 129 -15.29 9.11 7.78
C ILE A 129 -15.72 10.15 8.82
N PRO A 130 -15.94 9.77 10.09
CA PRO A 130 -16.28 10.73 11.14
C PRO A 130 -15.25 11.86 11.29
N ALA A 131 -15.72 13.07 11.56
CA ALA A 131 -14.85 14.25 11.64
C ALA A 131 -13.69 14.09 12.64
N GLY A 132 -13.94 13.49 13.82
CA GLY A 132 -12.89 13.23 14.81
C GLY A 132 -11.83 12.20 14.37
N VAL A 133 -12.17 11.30 13.42
CA VAL A 133 -11.20 10.40 12.80
C VAL A 133 -10.38 11.15 11.75
N ILE A 134 -11.01 12.03 10.97
CA ILE A 134 -10.29 12.92 10.04
C ILE A 134 -9.30 13.81 10.80
N ASP A 135 -9.67 14.32 11.99
CA ASP A 135 -8.75 15.09 12.85
C ASP A 135 -7.49 14.30 13.16
N GLN A 136 -7.63 13.03 13.51
CA GLN A 136 -6.51 12.15 13.83
C GLN A 136 -5.66 11.82 12.59
N ILE A 137 -6.29 11.58 11.43
CA ILE A 137 -5.58 11.37 10.15
C ILE A 137 -4.76 12.60 9.77
N VAL A 138 -5.35 13.78 9.88
CA VAL A 138 -4.66 15.06 9.59
C VAL A 138 -3.53 15.30 10.59
N GLY A 139 -3.75 15.01 11.88
CA GLY A 139 -2.71 15.07 12.91
C GLY A 139 -1.51 14.20 12.57
N LEU A 140 -1.75 12.95 12.10
CA LEU A 140 -0.69 12.06 11.64
C LEU A 140 0.14 12.71 10.50
N PHE A 141 -0.48 13.31 9.49
CA PHE A 141 0.25 14.00 8.43
C PHE A 141 1.13 15.15 8.97
N GLY A 142 0.66 15.86 10.01
CA GLY A 142 1.48 16.86 10.70
C GLY A 142 2.69 16.23 11.38
N GLU A 143 2.52 15.11 12.11
CA GLU A 143 3.61 14.39 12.74
C GLU A 143 4.63 13.89 11.70
N LEU A 144 4.16 13.29 10.58
CA LEU A 144 5.01 12.83 9.48
C LEU A 144 5.81 13.98 8.85
N ALA A 145 5.17 15.12 8.60
CA ALA A 145 5.83 16.31 8.08
C ALA A 145 6.91 16.84 9.02
N GLY A 146 6.75 16.67 10.34
CA GLY A 146 7.73 17.01 11.36
C GLY A 146 8.98 16.15 11.36
N VAL A 147 8.95 14.96 10.72
CA VAL A 147 10.09 14.04 10.64
C VAL A 147 10.83 14.25 9.32
N GLY A 148 11.95 14.99 9.37
CA GLY A 148 12.77 15.29 8.21
C GLY A 148 13.67 14.13 7.76
N PRO A 149 14.36 14.28 6.59
CA PRO A 149 15.25 13.24 6.06
C PRO A 149 16.36 12.80 7.02
N ASP A 150 16.88 13.72 7.82
CA ASP A 150 17.98 13.49 8.76
C ASP A 150 17.52 12.91 10.11
N ASP A 151 16.21 12.98 10.39
CA ASP A 151 15.63 12.43 11.61
C ASP A 151 15.41 10.91 11.52
N VAL A 152 15.42 10.34 10.32
CA VAL A 152 15.16 8.92 10.09
C VAL A 152 16.45 8.13 10.12
N VAL A 153 16.71 7.45 11.23
CA VAL A 153 17.93 6.68 11.48
C VAL A 153 17.91 5.23 10.96
N ALA A 154 16.72 4.72 10.60
CA ALA A 154 16.57 3.36 10.06
C ALA A 154 17.37 3.16 8.75
N GLU A 155 17.98 1.99 8.60
CA GLU A 155 18.80 1.67 7.43
C GLU A 155 17.95 1.62 6.15
N ARG A 156 18.35 2.39 5.13
CA ARG A 156 17.70 2.43 3.83
C ARG A 156 18.30 1.37 2.89
N ARG A 157 17.46 0.73 2.10
CA ARG A 157 17.87 -0.25 1.07
C ARG A 157 18.62 0.40 -0.10
N CYS A 158 18.21 1.62 -0.50
CA CYS A 158 18.82 2.34 -1.61
C CYS A 158 20.18 2.93 -1.19
N VAL A 159 21.15 2.90 -2.09
CA VAL A 159 22.42 3.58 -1.89
C VAL A 159 22.22 5.10 -1.92
N THR A 160 23.13 5.84 -1.28
CA THR A 160 23.00 7.31 -1.13
C THR A 160 22.94 8.02 -2.48
N ALA A 161 23.66 7.55 -3.50
CA ALA A 161 23.66 8.12 -4.85
C ALA A 161 22.29 8.06 -5.54
N ASP A 162 21.45 7.09 -5.15
CA ASP A 162 20.11 6.92 -5.71
C ASP A 162 19.01 7.71 -4.97
N ARG A 163 19.36 8.37 -3.86
CA ARG A 163 18.41 9.15 -3.09
C ARG A 163 18.25 10.55 -3.69
N PRO A 164 17.04 10.98 -4.01
CA PRO A 164 16.79 12.35 -4.37
C PRO A 164 17.21 13.28 -3.21
N ARG A 165 17.76 14.44 -3.54
CA ARG A 165 18.10 15.47 -2.54
C ARG A 165 16.82 16.03 -1.91
N ASP A 166 16.92 16.53 -0.69
CA ASP A 166 15.80 17.22 -0.05
C ASP A 166 15.25 18.33 -0.95
N GLY A 167 13.95 18.33 -1.15
CA GLY A 167 13.26 19.26 -2.04
C GLY A 167 13.35 18.93 -3.53
N ASP A 168 14.02 17.87 -3.96
CA ASP A 168 14.03 17.43 -5.36
C ASP A 168 12.81 16.57 -5.68
N THR A 169 11.62 17.20 -5.67
CA THR A 169 10.33 16.55 -5.98
C THR A 169 10.35 15.82 -7.32
N ASN A 170 10.97 16.41 -8.36
CA ASN A 170 11.02 15.78 -9.69
C ASN A 170 11.90 14.54 -9.68
N GLY A 171 13.08 14.59 -9.04
CA GLY A 171 13.93 13.40 -8.85
C GLY A 171 13.25 12.31 -8.02
N PHE A 172 12.48 12.69 -7.00
CA PHE A 172 11.70 11.73 -6.21
C PHE A 172 10.65 10.99 -7.06
N ILE A 173 9.85 11.71 -7.84
CA ILE A 173 8.85 11.10 -8.72
C ILE A 173 9.50 10.28 -9.82
N GLU A 174 10.63 10.73 -10.41
CA GLU A 174 11.35 9.93 -11.40
C GLU A 174 11.80 8.57 -10.84
N ARG A 175 12.29 8.51 -9.59
CA ARG A 175 12.62 7.22 -8.94
C ARG A 175 11.40 6.30 -8.80
N LEU A 176 10.23 6.84 -8.54
CA LEU A 176 8.99 6.05 -8.47
C LEU A 176 8.52 5.59 -9.86
N VAL A 177 8.71 6.41 -10.90
CA VAL A 177 8.45 6.02 -12.30
C VAL A 177 9.38 4.89 -12.71
N LEU A 178 10.70 5.06 -12.50
CA LEU A 178 11.71 4.02 -12.79
C LEU A 178 11.42 2.71 -12.07
N LEU A 179 11.04 2.75 -10.79
CA LEU A 179 10.67 1.55 -10.05
C LEU A 179 9.49 0.83 -10.70
N THR A 180 8.47 1.56 -11.14
CA THR A 180 7.31 0.98 -11.83
C THR A 180 7.71 0.42 -13.20
N GLU A 181 8.53 1.13 -13.96
CA GLU A 181 9.03 0.70 -15.27
C GLU A 181 9.89 -0.54 -15.16
N GLU A 182 10.94 -0.52 -14.31
CA GLU A 182 11.94 -1.58 -14.25
C GLU A 182 11.44 -2.81 -13.48
N HIS A 183 10.86 -2.61 -12.29
CA HIS A 183 10.52 -3.71 -11.37
C HIS A 183 9.09 -4.23 -11.52
N VAL A 184 8.17 -3.44 -12.10
CA VAL A 184 6.80 -3.90 -12.33
C VAL A 184 6.60 -4.29 -13.79
N TYR A 185 6.88 -3.38 -14.73
CA TYR A 185 6.61 -3.63 -16.15
C TYR A 185 7.69 -4.50 -16.81
N LEU A 186 8.94 -4.03 -16.92
CA LEU A 186 10.00 -4.71 -17.68
C LEU A 186 10.35 -6.08 -17.09
N LYS A 187 10.47 -6.18 -15.78
CA LYS A 187 10.77 -7.46 -15.11
C LYS A 187 9.71 -8.53 -15.35
N ASN A 188 8.50 -8.12 -15.70
CA ASN A 188 7.34 -9.01 -15.90
C ASN A 188 6.85 -8.99 -17.36
N GLU A 189 7.58 -8.34 -18.30
CA GLU A 189 7.19 -8.16 -19.69
C GLU A 189 6.99 -9.49 -20.42
N ASP A 190 7.85 -10.50 -20.19
CA ASP A 190 7.74 -11.81 -20.82
C ASP A 190 6.40 -12.51 -20.51
N ARG A 191 5.89 -12.32 -19.31
CA ARG A 191 4.66 -12.99 -18.85
C ARG A 191 3.42 -12.15 -19.13
N PHE A 192 3.44 -10.86 -18.80
CA PHE A 192 2.26 -9.99 -18.86
C PHE A 192 2.30 -8.98 -19.99
N GLY A 193 3.41 -8.86 -20.72
CA GLY A 193 3.55 -7.95 -21.86
C GLY A 193 2.48 -8.12 -22.94
N PRO A 194 2.11 -9.35 -23.35
CA PRO A 194 1.01 -9.56 -24.28
C PRO A 194 -0.32 -8.96 -23.78
N LEU A 195 -0.63 -9.15 -22.50
CA LEU A 195 -1.84 -8.60 -21.87
C LEU A 195 -1.80 -7.05 -21.80
N PHE A 196 -0.68 -6.49 -21.41
CA PHE A 196 -0.48 -5.03 -21.43
C PHE A 196 -0.68 -4.45 -22.84
N LYS A 197 -0.14 -5.09 -23.85
CA LYS A 197 -0.27 -4.68 -25.25
C LYS A 197 -1.72 -4.68 -25.72
N GLU A 198 -2.51 -5.69 -25.33
CA GLU A 198 -3.95 -5.73 -25.65
C GLU A 198 -4.71 -4.55 -25.04
N PHE A 199 -4.24 -4.02 -23.90
CA PHE A 199 -4.80 -2.85 -23.25
C PHE A 199 -4.19 -1.51 -23.71
N GLY A 200 -3.33 -1.53 -24.74
CA GLY A 200 -2.66 -0.35 -25.27
C GLY A 200 -1.57 0.22 -24.36
N ILE A 201 -1.09 -0.58 -23.38
CA ILE A 201 -0.04 -0.20 -22.45
C ILE A 201 1.30 -0.72 -22.98
N GLY A 202 2.27 0.18 -23.11
CA GLY A 202 3.60 -0.14 -23.60
C GLY A 202 4.69 0.70 -22.95
N ARG A 203 5.90 0.60 -23.46
CA ARG A 203 7.06 1.38 -22.97
C ARG A 203 6.84 2.88 -23.13
N ASP A 204 6.14 3.30 -24.19
CA ASP A 204 5.81 4.72 -24.44
C ASP A 204 4.90 5.31 -23.35
N SER A 205 4.13 4.47 -22.64
CA SER A 205 3.30 4.92 -21.52
C SER A 205 4.13 5.58 -20.40
N PHE A 206 5.39 5.19 -20.23
CA PHE A 206 6.28 5.80 -19.24
C PHE A 206 6.80 7.16 -19.66
N ALA A 207 6.98 7.41 -20.98
CA ALA A 207 7.31 8.74 -21.49
C ALA A 207 6.15 9.71 -21.25
N VAL A 208 4.92 9.30 -21.57
CA VAL A 208 3.69 10.07 -21.28
C VAL A 208 3.58 10.37 -19.78
N LEU A 209 3.83 9.38 -18.94
CA LEU A 209 3.76 9.56 -17.48
C LEU A 209 4.77 10.59 -16.98
N ARG A 210 6.03 10.56 -17.48
CA ARG A 210 7.07 11.54 -17.15
C ARG A 210 6.66 12.96 -17.54
N GLU A 211 6.10 13.16 -18.74
CA GLU A 211 5.60 14.47 -19.19
C GLU A 211 4.50 15.00 -18.25
N ARG A 212 3.57 14.15 -17.83
CA ARG A 212 2.46 14.53 -16.94
C ARG A 212 2.93 15.01 -15.58
N VAL A 213 4.04 14.47 -15.06
CA VAL A 213 4.58 14.81 -13.73
C VAL A 213 5.86 15.68 -13.80
N ALA A 214 6.26 16.18 -14.96
CA ALA A 214 7.43 17.06 -15.09
C ALA A 214 7.17 18.46 -14.51
N GLY A 215 8.15 19.07 -13.87
CA GLY A 215 8.07 20.47 -13.40
C GLY A 215 7.13 20.66 -12.18
N LEU A 216 7.09 19.68 -11.27
CA LEU A 216 6.42 19.81 -9.98
C LEU A 216 7.13 20.83 -9.08
N THR A 217 6.37 21.47 -8.21
CA THR A 217 6.90 22.41 -7.22
C THR A 217 7.82 21.68 -6.25
N ARG A 218 8.93 22.29 -5.91
CA ARG A 218 9.84 21.80 -4.86
C ARG A 218 9.19 21.97 -3.50
N ARG A 219 9.24 20.92 -2.69
CA ARG A 219 8.76 20.87 -1.29
C ARG A 219 9.80 20.21 -0.41
N PRO A 220 9.99 20.65 0.83
CA PRO A 220 10.88 19.96 1.76
C PRO A 220 10.38 18.53 1.97
N PHE A 221 11.29 17.57 1.97
CA PHE A 221 10.96 16.17 2.16
C PHE A 221 10.72 15.87 3.64
N CYS A 222 9.87 14.89 3.86
CA CYS A 222 9.58 14.35 5.19
C CYS A 222 9.40 12.83 5.13
N LEU A 223 9.15 12.22 6.27
CA LEU A 223 8.69 10.84 6.33
C LEU A 223 7.30 10.74 5.69
N LEU A 224 7.12 9.72 4.88
CA LEU A 224 5.85 9.33 4.27
C LEU A 224 5.52 7.93 4.73
N HIS A 225 4.24 7.64 4.93
CA HIS A 225 3.80 6.27 5.16
C HIS A 225 3.74 5.47 3.84
N GLY A 226 3.30 6.10 2.76
CA GLY A 226 3.25 5.53 1.41
C GLY A 226 2.06 4.61 1.13
N ASP A 227 1.24 4.26 2.14
CA ASP A 227 0.11 3.32 2.00
C ASP A 227 -1.04 3.58 2.99
N LEU A 228 -1.39 4.84 3.21
CA LEU A 228 -2.46 5.23 4.15
C LEU A 228 -3.84 4.95 3.56
N HIS A 229 -4.37 3.76 3.82
CA HIS A 229 -5.72 3.34 3.43
C HIS A 229 -6.54 2.79 4.62
N ARG A 230 -7.82 2.49 4.39
CA ARG A 230 -8.77 2.11 5.44
C ARG A 230 -8.32 0.92 6.29
N GLU A 231 -7.62 -0.05 5.69
CA GLU A 231 -7.16 -1.25 6.42
C GLU A 231 -5.89 -1.00 7.25
N ASN A 232 -5.14 0.07 6.96
CA ASN A 232 -3.94 0.45 7.71
C ASN A 232 -4.26 1.43 8.86
N PHE A 233 -5.53 1.76 9.07
CA PHE A 233 -6.03 2.52 10.20
C PHE A 233 -6.87 1.64 11.12
N VAL A 234 -6.43 1.46 12.36
CA VAL A 234 -7.15 0.69 13.38
C VAL A 234 -7.72 1.64 14.44
N LEU A 235 -9.03 1.67 14.57
CA LEU A 235 -9.71 2.41 15.63
C LEU A 235 -9.84 1.50 16.87
N ASP A 236 -9.19 1.89 17.95
CA ASP A 236 -9.25 1.14 19.20
C ASP A 236 -10.56 1.39 19.97
N ARG A 237 -10.74 0.69 21.11
CA ARG A 237 -11.95 0.80 21.94
C ARG A 237 -12.12 2.18 22.59
N CYS A 238 -11.04 2.97 22.66
CA CYS A 238 -11.04 4.33 23.19
C CYS A 238 -11.27 5.39 22.11
N GLY A 239 -11.50 4.98 20.84
CA GLY A 239 -11.66 5.88 19.71
C GLY A 239 -10.36 6.50 19.22
N GLN A 240 -9.21 5.90 19.57
CA GLN A 240 -7.90 6.35 19.11
C GLN A 240 -7.52 5.64 17.82
N LEU A 241 -7.04 6.40 16.85
CA LEU A 241 -6.64 5.90 15.53
C LEU A 241 -5.17 5.49 15.55
N TRP A 242 -4.91 4.22 15.37
CA TRP A 242 -3.57 3.65 15.22
C TRP A 242 -3.24 3.46 13.76
N THR A 243 -1.99 3.68 13.39
CA THR A 243 -1.49 3.48 12.03
C THR A 243 -0.55 2.30 12.00
N ILE A 244 -0.84 1.31 11.16
CA ILE A 244 -0.11 0.04 11.02
C ILE A 244 0.44 -0.13 9.61
N ASP A 245 1.32 -1.11 9.42
CA ASP A 245 1.89 -1.51 8.13
C ASP A 245 2.76 -0.44 7.46
N TRP A 246 3.89 -0.15 8.10
CA TRP A 246 4.88 0.86 7.71
C TRP A 246 5.90 0.36 6.68
N GLU A 247 5.70 -0.82 6.10
CA GLU A 247 6.67 -1.44 5.18
C GLU A 247 6.93 -0.62 3.91
N LEU A 248 5.96 0.19 3.47
CA LEU A 248 6.09 1.08 2.31
C LEU A 248 6.52 2.51 2.69
N ALA A 249 6.85 2.74 3.96
CA ALA A 249 7.32 4.05 4.40
C ALA A 249 8.60 4.47 3.64
N MET A 250 8.69 5.76 3.36
CA MET A 250 9.81 6.34 2.63
C MET A 250 10.05 7.80 3.04
N VAL A 251 11.14 8.38 2.58
CA VAL A 251 11.39 9.82 2.71
C VAL A 251 11.18 10.46 1.35
N GLY A 252 10.31 11.48 1.29
CA GLY A 252 9.96 12.11 0.02
C GLY A 252 9.04 13.31 0.15
N ASP A 253 8.37 13.62 -0.94
CA ASP A 253 7.45 14.75 -1.07
C ASP A 253 6.14 14.51 -0.32
N PRO A 254 5.77 15.32 0.68
CA PRO A 254 4.54 15.16 1.47
C PRO A 254 3.25 15.15 0.62
N LEU A 255 3.22 15.86 -0.51
CA LEU A 255 2.06 15.88 -1.37
C LEU A 255 1.82 14.53 -2.08
N TYR A 256 2.88 13.75 -2.31
CA TYR A 256 2.76 12.39 -2.83
C TYR A 256 2.02 11.46 -1.85
N ASP A 257 2.30 11.59 -0.54
CA ASP A 257 1.61 10.77 0.47
C ASP A 257 0.13 11.15 0.58
N LEU A 258 -0.18 12.45 0.54
CA LEU A 258 -1.57 12.91 0.43
C LEU A 258 -2.25 12.35 -0.83
N ALA A 259 -1.63 12.44 -2.00
CA ALA A 259 -2.20 11.93 -3.25
C ALA A 259 -2.44 10.42 -3.19
N THR A 260 -1.52 9.68 -2.57
CA THR A 260 -1.68 8.24 -2.33
C THR A 260 -2.86 7.96 -1.41
N HIS A 261 -2.94 8.66 -0.29
CA HIS A 261 -4.03 8.57 0.66
C HIS A 261 -5.41 8.86 0.03
N LEU A 262 -5.56 9.97 -0.68
CA LEU A 262 -6.81 10.33 -1.35
C LEU A 262 -7.22 9.29 -2.41
N HIS A 263 -6.25 8.78 -3.18
CA HIS A 263 -6.47 7.73 -4.18
C HIS A 263 -7.01 6.45 -3.54
N LEU A 264 -6.46 6.06 -2.39
CA LEU A 264 -6.81 4.81 -1.71
C LEU A 264 -8.09 4.94 -0.85
N MET A 265 -8.27 6.05 -0.15
CA MET A 265 -9.42 6.28 0.75
C MET A 265 -10.74 6.51 0.03
N ARG A 266 -10.71 7.08 -1.19
CA ARG A 266 -11.89 7.35 -2.03
C ARG A 266 -12.99 8.14 -1.30
N TYR A 267 -12.60 9.22 -0.68
CA TYR A 267 -13.51 10.12 -0.01
C TYR A 267 -14.63 10.64 -0.92
N ALA A 268 -15.79 10.97 -0.34
CA ALA A 268 -16.76 11.80 -1.03
C ALA A 268 -16.16 13.17 -1.38
N PRO A 269 -16.52 13.82 -2.51
CA PRO A 269 -15.85 15.05 -2.97
C PRO A 269 -15.83 16.19 -1.95
N ALA A 270 -16.85 16.32 -1.11
CA ALA A 270 -16.88 17.33 -0.06
C ALA A 270 -15.86 17.03 1.05
N GLN A 271 -15.78 15.76 1.45
CA GLN A 271 -14.86 15.29 2.48
C GLN A 271 -13.40 15.34 2.00
N GLU A 272 -13.14 14.98 0.72
CA GLU A 272 -11.82 15.09 0.10
C GLU A 272 -11.29 16.54 0.16
N ARG A 273 -12.12 17.52 -0.23
CA ARG A 273 -11.75 18.94 -0.15
C ARG A 273 -11.42 19.38 1.27
N GLU A 274 -12.19 18.92 2.24
CA GLU A 274 -11.95 19.23 3.66
C GLU A 274 -10.64 18.60 4.15
N VAL A 275 -10.37 17.33 3.82
CA VAL A 275 -9.11 16.67 4.14
C VAL A 275 -7.92 17.42 3.54
N VAL A 276 -7.97 17.80 2.27
CA VAL A 276 -6.89 18.56 1.61
C VAL A 276 -6.66 19.91 2.29
N ARG A 277 -7.72 20.67 2.58
CA ARG A 277 -7.61 21.97 3.25
C ARG A 277 -6.95 21.84 4.62
N ARG A 278 -7.37 20.86 5.42
CA ARG A 278 -6.86 20.62 6.78
C ARG A 278 -5.44 20.05 6.75
N TRP A 279 -5.15 19.18 5.79
CA TRP A 279 -3.79 18.69 5.54
C TRP A 279 -2.82 19.85 5.27
N CYS A 280 -3.20 20.79 4.37
CA CYS A 280 -2.36 21.95 4.09
C CYS A 280 -2.02 22.74 5.35
N ALA A 281 -2.98 22.95 6.24
CA ALA A 281 -2.75 23.67 7.49
C ALA A 281 -1.76 22.91 8.39
N ALA A 282 -2.02 21.62 8.64
CA ALA A 282 -1.22 20.78 9.54
C ALA A 282 0.24 20.63 9.06
N VAL A 283 0.46 20.32 7.77
CA VAL A 283 1.83 20.14 7.28
C VAL A 283 2.59 21.44 7.14
N SER A 284 1.90 22.57 6.90
CA SER A 284 2.56 23.89 6.85
C SER A 284 2.99 24.37 8.23
N GLU A 285 2.23 24.03 9.26
CA GLU A 285 2.58 24.30 10.66
C GLU A 285 3.80 23.48 11.09
N ALA A 286 3.78 22.16 10.79
CA ALA A 286 4.85 21.26 11.17
C ALA A 286 6.15 21.49 10.37
N ARG A 287 6.04 21.78 9.07
CA ARG A 287 7.19 22.00 8.17
C ARG A 287 6.83 23.01 7.09
N PRO A 288 7.24 24.29 7.25
CA PRO A 288 6.94 25.36 6.29
C PRO A 288 7.37 24.99 4.87
N GLY A 289 6.49 25.22 3.89
CA GLY A 289 6.72 24.90 2.48
C GLY A 289 6.19 23.52 2.03
N SER A 290 5.78 22.65 2.95
CA SER A 290 5.28 21.28 2.62
C SER A 290 4.04 21.27 1.73
N CYS A 291 3.18 22.29 1.77
CA CYS A 291 2.02 22.40 0.86
C CYS A 291 2.24 23.32 -0.33
N ALA A 292 3.48 23.78 -0.62
CA ALA A 292 3.75 24.68 -1.72
C ALA A 292 3.24 24.11 -3.07
N GLY A 293 2.49 24.92 -3.83
CA GLY A 293 1.99 24.57 -5.17
C GLY A 293 0.99 23.40 -5.22
N TRP A 294 0.43 22.97 -4.09
CA TRP A 294 -0.46 21.80 -4.01
C TRP A 294 -1.63 21.85 -4.99
N HIS A 295 -2.27 23.01 -5.16
CA HIS A 295 -3.45 23.15 -6.01
C HIS A 295 -3.17 22.86 -7.49
N ARG A 296 -1.93 23.09 -7.96
CA ARG A 296 -1.46 22.76 -9.31
C ARG A 296 -1.00 21.31 -9.39
N ASP A 297 -0.27 20.84 -8.37
CA ASP A 297 0.46 19.57 -8.42
C ASP A 297 -0.36 18.37 -7.96
N LEU A 298 -1.32 18.54 -7.03
CA LEU A 298 -2.15 17.44 -6.52
C LEU A 298 -2.94 16.71 -7.62
N PRO A 299 -3.63 17.41 -8.56
CA PRO A 299 -4.32 16.72 -9.65
C PRO A 299 -3.38 15.87 -10.50
N ARG A 300 -2.13 16.32 -10.68
CA ARG A 300 -1.09 15.62 -11.46
C ARG A 300 -0.58 14.38 -10.72
N LEU A 301 -0.37 14.47 -9.41
CA LEU A 301 0.01 13.33 -8.58
C LEU A 301 -1.13 12.31 -8.44
N LEU A 302 -2.38 12.74 -8.38
CA LEU A 302 -3.53 11.84 -8.44
C LEU A 302 -3.63 11.12 -9.81
N ALA A 303 -3.36 11.83 -10.91
CA ALA A 303 -3.26 11.21 -12.24
C ALA A 303 -2.12 10.19 -12.30
N TYR A 304 -0.95 10.54 -11.73
CA TYR A 304 0.18 9.63 -11.57
C TYR A 304 -0.20 8.36 -10.79
N LYS A 305 -0.88 8.49 -9.65
CA LYS A 305 -1.32 7.33 -8.86
C LYS A 305 -2.25 6.40 -9.64
N ARG A 306 -3.19 6.97 -10.40
CA ARG A 306 -4.09 6.19 -11.28
C ARG A 306 -3.32 5.46 -12.38
N ALA A 307 -2.34 6.13 -12.99
CA ALA A 307 -1.47 5.54 -13.99
C ALA A 307 -0.59 4.42 -13.41
N GLN A 308 0.04 4.68 -12.26
CA GLN A 308 0.89 3.69 -11.58
C GLN A 308 0.10 2.43 -11.21
N SER A 309 -1.13 2.58 -10.71
CA SER A 309 -1.94 1.44 -10.26
C SER A 309 -2.29 0.50 -11.40
N VAL A 310 -2.44 0.98 -12.65
CA VAL A 310 -2.82 0.11 -13.76
C VAL A 310 -1.80 -1.01 -14.00
N PHE A 311 -0.50 -0.73 -13.85
CA PHE A 311 0.55 -1.72 -14.05
C PHE A 311 0.47 -2.85 -13.03
N THR A 312 0.18 -2.53 -11.78
CA THR A 312 0.02 -3.54 -10.73
C THR A 312 -1.34 -4.21 -10.75
N ASP A 313 -2.42 -3.47 -11.06
CA ASP A 313 -3.78 -4.01 -11.05
C ASP A 313 -4.06 -4.97 -12.20
N VAL A 314 -3.49 -4.72 -13.39
CA VAL A 314 -3.57 -5.66 -14.52
C VAL A 314 -2.86 -6.98 -14.16
N ILE A 315 -1.66 -6.92 -13.57
CA ILE A 315 -0.95 -8.13 -13.14
C ILE A 315 -1.73 -8.85 -12.04
N ARG A 316 -2.23 -8.13 -11.03
CA ARG A 316 -3.03 -8.73 -9.95
C ARG A 316 -4.31 -9.38 -10.47
N ALA A 317 -5.01 -8.74 -11.41
CA ALA A 317 -6.19 -9.32 -12.04
C ALA A 317 -5.87 -10.65 -12.74
N ALA A 318 -4.77 -10.70 -13.47
CA ALA A 318 -4.30 -11.91 -14.13
C ALA A 318 -3.92 -13.01 -13.12
N LEU A 319 -3.20 -12.67 -12.06
CA LEU A 319 -2.80 -13.60 -11.00
C LEU A 319 -3.99 -14.13 -10.18
N MET A 320 -5.02 -13.32 -9.94
CA MET A 320 -6.26 -13.79 -9.31
C MET A 320 -6.92 -14.89 -10.12
N LEU A 321 -7.01 -14.70 -11.44
CA LEU A 321 -7.59 -15.70 -12.32
C LEU A 321 -6.77 -16.99 -12.35
N GLU A 322 -5.45 -16.88 -12.26
CA GLU A 322 -4.54 -18.04 -12.26
C GLU A 322 -4.60 -18.82 -10.92
N ALA A 323 -4.74 -18.10 -9.80
CA ALA A 323 -4.81 -18.72 -8.46
C ALA A 323 -6.08 -19.55 -8.25
N GLU A 324 -7.21 -19.10 -8.79
CA GLU A 324 -8.52 -19.71 -8.59
C GLU A 324 -9.31 -19.79 -9.92
N PRO A 325 -8.81 -20.50 -10.94
CA PRO A 325 -9.42 -20.47 -12.27
C PRO A 325 -10.82 -21.09 -12.31
N ALA A 326 -11.14 -21.98 -11.39
CA ALA A 326 -12.45 -22.65 -11.27
C ALA A 326 -13.41 -21.95 -10.27
N ALA A 327 -12.99 -20.90 -9.59
CA ALA A 327 -13.86 -20.21 -8.65
C ALA A 327 -14.95 -19.44 -9.39
N GLU A 328 -16.18 -19.55 -8.89
CA GLU A 328 -17.33 -18.85 -9.46
C GLU A 328 -17.08 -17.32 -9.44
N GLY A 329 -17.27 -16.66 -10.58
CA GLY A 329 -17.07 -15.23 -10.74
C GLY A 329 -15.61 -14.75 -10.70
N ALA A 330 -14.59 -15.64 -10.71
CA ALA A 330 -13.18 -15.23 -10.68
C ALA A 330 -12.82 -14.35 -11.88
N LEU A 331 -13.28 -14.71 -13.07
CA LEU A 331 -13.04 -13.95 -14.28
C LEU A 331 -13.73 -12.57 -14.24
N GLU A 332 -14.96 -12.52 -13.76
CA GLU A 332 -15.73 -11.30 -13.61
C GLU A 332 -15.05 -10.33 -12.63
N ARG A 333 -14.57 -10.83 -11.50
CA ARG A 333 -13.82 -10.02 -10.53
C ARG A 333 -12.50 -9.51 -11.12
N ALA A 334 -11.74 -10.39 -11.78
CA ALA A 334 -10.48 -10.00 -12.43
C ALA A 334 -10.71 -8.95 -13.53
N ALA A 335 -11.73 -9.16 -14.37
CA ALA A 335 -12.09 -8.21 -15.42
C ALA A 335 -12.58 -6.87 -14.86
N GLY A 336 -13.40 -6.88 -13.81
CA GLY A 336 -13.86 -5.69 -13.11
C GLY A 336 -12.69 -4.85 -12.58
N ARG A 337 -11.71 -5.50 -11.97
CA ARG A 337 -10.49 -4.86 -11.48
C ARG A 337 -9.69 -4.21 -12.61
N ALA A 338 -9.35 -4.98 -13.64
CA ALA A 338 -8.57 -4.49 -14.77
C ALA A 338 -9.29 -3.36 -15.51
N HIS A 339 -10.60 -3.54 -15.84
CA HIS A 339 -11.42 -2.54 -16.54
C HIS A 339 -11.46 -1.21 -15.77
N THR A 340 -11.66 -1.26 -14.46
CA THR A 340 -11.72 -0.07 -13.63
C THR A 340 -10.36 0.66 -13.57
N ALA A 341 -9.25 -0.10 -13.44
CA ALA A 341 -7.91 0.47 -13.44
C ALA A 341 -7.59 1.14 -14.80
N LEU A 342 -7.92 0.49 -15.91
CA LEU A 342 -7.75 1.02 -17.26
C LEU A 342 -8.55 2.33 -17.46
N GLY A 343 -9.81 2.34 -17.05
CA GLY A 343 -10.66 3.54 -17.12
C GLY A 343 -10.09 4.70 -16.31
N ALA A 344 -9.59 4.42 -15.10
CA ALA A 344 -8.98 5.44 -14.24
C ALA A 344 -7.66 6.00 -14.80
N ALA A 345 -6.85 5.17 -15.45
CA ALA A 345 -5.54 5.55 -16.01
C ALA A 345 -5.61 6.16 -17.41
N ARG A 346 -6.74 6.05 -18.11
CA ARG A 346 -6.91 6.41 -19.52
C ARG A 346 -6.29 7.78 -19.87
N HIS A 347 -6.72 8.83 -19.16
CA HIS A 347 -6.24 10.19 -19.43
C HIS A 347 -4.79 10.42 -18.97
N ALA A 348 -4.37 9.72 -17.92
CA ALA A 348 -3.03 9.89 -17.37
C ALA A 348 -1.95 9.26 -18.25
N LEU A 349 -2.27 8.19 -18.96
CA LEU A 349 -1.37 7.47 -19.87
C LEU A 349 -1.68 7.71 -21.36
N ASP A 350 -2.61 8.60 -21.67
CA ASP A 350 -3.08 8.86 -23.03
C ASP A 350 -3.49 7.59 -23.80
N LEU A 351 -4.16 6.69 -23.08
CA LEU A 351 -4.68 5.45 -23.67
C LEU A 351 -5.88 5.76 -24.57
N GLY A 352 -6.05 4.98 -25.61
CA GLY A 352 -7.23 4.97 -26.46
C GLY A 352 -8.54 4.78 -25.68
N PRO A 353 -9.68 4.53 -26.34
CA PRO A 353 -10.92 4.19 -25.65
C PRO A 353 -10.70 3.02 -24.69
N THR A 354 -11.21 3.13 -23.47
CA THR A 354 -11.16 2.02 -22.52
C THR A 354 -11.82 0.79 -23.16
N PRO A 355 -11.17 -0.40 -23.19
CA PRO A 355 -11.81 -1.62 -23.66
C PRO A 355 -13.14 -1.83 -22.96
N SER A 356 -14.13 -2.41 -23.65
CA SER A 356 -15.36 -2.77 -22.97
C SER A 356 -15.08 -3.82 -21.89
N TYR A 357 -16.04 -4.00 -20.97
CA TYR A 357 -15.93 -5.04 -19.94
C TYR A 357 -15.77 -6.43 -20.58
N ALA A 358 -16.52 -6.69 -21.67
CA ALA A 358 -16.42 -7.94 -22.42
C ALA A 358 -15.05 -8.14 -23.07
N ASP A 359 -14.49 -7.10 -23.71
CA ASP A 359 -13.15 -7.15 -24.31
C ASP A 359 -12.07 -7.41 -23.23
N THR A 360 -12.23 -6.80 -22.04
CA THR A 360 -11.34 -7.03 -20.92
C THR A 360 -11.39 -8.47 -20.41
N MET A 361 -12.60 -9.06 -20.33
CA MET A 361 -12.76 -10.47 -19.98
C MET A 361 -12.11 -11.38 -21.02
N ASP A 362 -12.30 -11.11 -22.30
CA ASP A 362 -11.75 -11.92 -23.38
C ASP A 362 -10.22 -11.82 -23.45
N ALA A 363 -9.64 -10.66 -23.19
CA ALA A 363 -8.19 -10.48 -23.07
C ALA A 363 -7.61 -11.33 -21.93
N LEU A 364 -8.23 -11.31 -20.76
CA LEU A 364 -7.82 -12.12 -19.60
C LEU A 364 -7.97 -13.63 -19.87
N LYS A 365 -9.04 -14.07 -20.54
CA LYS A 365 -9.22 -15.48 -20.96
C LYS A 365 -8.09 -15.91 -21.89
N ARG A 366 -7.81 -15.13 -22.97
CA ARG A 366 -6.73 -15.45 -23.92
C ARG A 366 -5.38 -15.55 -23.23
N TRP A 367 -5.11 -14.61 -22.31
CA TRP A 367 -3.88 -14.63 -21.53
C TRP A 367 -3.79 -15.90 -20.67
N SER A 368 -4.85 -16.25 -19.91
CA SER A 368 -4.88 -17.45 -19.06
C SER A 368 -4.62 -18.73 -19.86
N TRP A 369 -5.31 -18.93 -20.99
CA TRP A 369 -5.08 -20.08 -21.86
C TRP A 369 -3.65 -20.16 -22.37
N SER A 370 -3.05 -19.02 -22.73
CA SER A 370 -1.66 -18.97 -23.19
C SER A 370 -0.66 -19.41 -22.10
N GLN A 371 -0.96 -19.14 -20.81
CA GLN A 371 -0.13 -19.61 -19.71
C GLN A 371 -0.26 -21.12 -19.48
N GLU A 372 -1.47 -21.67 -19.56
CA GLU A 372 -1.69 -23.13 -19.47
C GLU A 372 -0.95 -23.90 -20.55
N GLU A 373 -0.95 -23.41 -21.79
CA GLU A 373 -0.20 -24.02 -22.89
C GLU A 373 1.31 -23.97 -22.65
N ARG A 374 1.84 -22.87 -22.09
CA ARG A 374 3.26 -22.73 -21.73
C ARG A 374 3.66 -23.69 -20.60
N GLY A 375 2.79 -23.90 -19.62
CA GLY A 375 3.04 -24.80 -18.49
C GLY A 375 2.99 -26.29 -18.85
N ARG A 376 2.40 -26.64 -20.03
CA ARG A 376 2.34 -28.03 -20.55
C ARG A 376 3.52 -28.41 -21.45
N ARG A 377 4.31 -27.42 -21.87
CA ARG A 377 5.55 -27.63 -22.66
C ARG A 377 6.77 -27.68 -21.74
#